data_bad718d2fb6d58eb0663329b885e292b
#
_entry.id   bad718d2fb6d58eb0663329b885e292b
#
_cell.length_a   1.000
_cell.length_b   1.000
_cell.length_c   1.000
_cell.angle_alpha   90.00
_cell.angle_beta   90.00
_cell.angle_gamma   90.00
#
_symmetry.space_group_name_H-M   'P 1'
#
loop_
_entity.id
_entity.type
_entity.pdbx_description
1 polymer ?
#
loop_
_entity_poly.entity_id
_entity_poly.type
_entity_poly.pdbx_seq_one_letter_code
_entity_poly.pdbx_strand_id
1 'polypeptide(L)'
;MMHTTSTPACLVVAAVALIALADATPAAAQGNIWTFEDLPYYEALKADPRAARMTLIVPAWSKEFPHSFEPGNRFVWQITVGRELPILGFRSQRDDGRAGNKEWGAGLWIPVSFHVIEDFKDESAPIVDTDYRFGFMTKFQYGLTEESWLGIRLVPWAHESTHLGDEYVIIAQRPREGRLPFERVNPSFEYLEYGVSYERLFGEAMLTLRHGGIRLHGDDGYYSDHLLGSDEPTLTPSEKNFEPSFGVEWRGWQRGERDLFVSVDMRHKLAYKFHRAPGEEETKHWSFSVAIGRTVPERTSGVPLRDYFVYVYRGVNPFGQLREQKDYWFAGFGWTFGI
;
A
#
# COMPACT_ATOMS: atom_id res chain seq x y z
N MET A 1 -6.81 10.25 33.91
CA MET A 1 -7.39 11.46 33.29
C MET A 1 -7.08 11.36 31.79
N MET A 2 -8.05 10.87 31.02
CA MET A 2 -7.91 10.72 29.57
C MET A 2 -8.10 12.07 28.89
N HIS A 3 -7.07 12.64 28.31
CA HIS A 3 -7.17 13.74 27.36
C HIS A 3 -7.25 13.17 25.94
N THR A 4 -8.46 12.94 25.46
CA THR A 4 -8.73 12.66 24.04
C THR A 4 -8.62 13.97 23.27
N THR A 5 -7.45 14.28 22.73
CA THR A 5 -7.29 15.31 21.71
C THR A 5 -7.67 14.70 20.35
N SER A 6 -8.95 14.75 20.03
CA SER A 6 -9.43 14.49 18.66
C SER A 6 -8.77 15.48 17.71
N THR A 7 -7.93 15.00 16.82
CA THR A 7 -7.12 15.80 15.90
C THR A 7 -8.05 16.55 14.92
N PRO A 8 -7.87 17.86 14.72
CA PRO A 8 -8.73 18.67 13.83
C PRO A 8 -8.76 18.20 12.37
N ALA A 9 -7.75 17.43 11.93
CA ALA A 9 -7.71 16.86 10.58
C ALA A 9 -8.83 15.84 10.29
N CYS A 10 -9.22 15.00 11.25
CA CYS A 10 -10.33 14.07 11.06
C CYS A 10 -11.68 14.78 10.96
N LEU A 11 -11.83 15.89 11.70
CA LEU A 11 -13.04 16.73 11.64
C LEU A 11 -13.15 17.47 10.31
N VAL A 12 -12.05 17.94 9.74
CA VAL A 12 -12.04 18.62 8.43
C VAL A 12 -12.39 17.63 7.30
N VAL A 13 -11.84 16.42 7.32
CA VAL A 13 -12.14 15.40 6.30
C VAL A 13 -13.58 14.91 6.42
N ALA A 14 -14.08 14.69 7.64
CA ALA A 14 -15.47 14.34 7.88
C ALA A 14 -16.43 15.49 7.52
N ALA A 15 -16.06 16.73 7.77
CA ALA A 15 -16.84 17.90 7.40
C ALA A 15 -16.90 18.10 5.88
N VAL A 16 -15.79 17.92 5.16
CA VAL A 16 -15.76 17.98 3.70
C VAL A 16 -16.57 16.85 3.07
N ALA A 17 -16.52 15.64 3.61
CA ALA A 17 -17.34 14.51 3.17
C ALA A 17 -18.83 14.74 3.47
N LEU A 18 -19.17 15.32 4.62
CA LEU A 18 -20.55 15.67 5.00
C LEU A 18 -21.09 16.86 4.18
N ILE A 19 -20.27 17.86 3.87
CA ILE A 19 -20.67 18.98 3.01
C ILE A 19 -20.89 18.48 1.58
N ALA A 20 -20.03 17.61 1.05
CA ALA A 20 -20.23 17.00 -0.25
C ALA A 20 -21.48 16.11 -0.32
N LEU A 21 -21.87 15.47 0.79
CA LEU A 21 -23.11 14.72 0.92
C LEU A 21 -24.34 15.61 1.15
N ALA A 22 -24.19 16.75 1.80
CA ALA A 22 -25.30 17.67 2.10
C ALA A 22 -25.68 18.55 0.90
N ASP A 23 -24.72 18.91 0.04
CA ASP A 23 -24.96 19.61 -1.23
C ASP A 23 -25.51 18.67 -2.34
N ALA A 24 -25.55 17.36 -2.09
CA ALA A 24 -26.32 16.43 -2.90
C ALA A 24 -27.80 16.60 -2.62
N THR A 25 -28.36 17.78 -2.93
CA THR A 25 -29.81 17.92 -3.08
C THR A 25 -30.29 16.80 -4.01
N PRO A 26 -31.43 16.15 -3.73
CA PRO A 26 -31.99 15.15 -4.62
C PRO A 26 -32.50 15.84 -5.90
N ALA A 27 -31.56 16.35 -6.72
CA ALA A 27 -31.84 16.73 -8.08
C ALA A 27 -32.27 15.45 -8.78
N ALA A 28 -33.51 15.44 -9.14
CA ALA A 28 -34.25 14.45 -9.89
C ALA A 28 -33.45 13.23 -10.33
N ALA A 29 -33.80 12.09 -9.79
CA ALA A 29 -33.19 10.77 -9.89
C ALA A 29 -33.13 10.16 -11.32
N GLN A 30 -32.78 10.93 -12.31
CA GLN A 30 -32.44 10.46 -13.65
C GLN A 30 -30.93 10.40 -13.77
N GLY A 31 -30.38 9.20 -13.55
CA GLY A 31 -28.99 8.94 -13.86
C GLY A 31 -28.09 8.47 -12.73
N ASN A 32 -28.60 8.17 -11.55
CA ASN A 32 -27.79 7.62 -10.45
C ASN A 32 -27.87 6.09 -10.42
N ILE A 33 -26.73 5.43 -10.41
CA ILE A 33 -26.65 3.96 -10.36
C ILE A 33 -26.00 3.54 -9.07
N TRP A 34 -26.66 2.66 -8.35
CA TRP A 34 -26.07 1.88 -7.26
C TRP A 34 -25.51 0.58 -7.85
N THR A 35 -24.29 0.24 -7.49
CA THR A 35 -23.62 -0.95 -7.99
C THR A 35 -22.79 -1.61 -6.89
N PHE A 36 -22.62 -2.93 -7.02
CA PHE A 36 -21.66 -3.72 -6.26
C PHE A 36 -20.44 -4.09 -7.13
N GLU A 37 -20.32 -3.50 -8.31
CA GLU A 37 -19.19 -3.68 -9.18
C GLU A 37 -18.01 -2.84 -8.75
N ASP A 38 -16.82 -3.24 -9.18
CA ASP A 38 -15.60 -2.47 -8.94
C ASP A 38 -15.67 -1.16 -9.74
N LEU A 39 -15.62 -0.06 -9.03
CA LEU A 39 -15.64 1.27 -9.64
C LEU A 39 -14.19 1.77 -9.74
N PRO A 40 -13.77 2.32 -10.89
CA PRO A 40 -12.39 2.72 -11.14
C PRO A 40 -12.02 4.04 -10.43
N TYR A 41 -12.43 4.20 -9.17
CA TYR A 41 -12.14 5.38 -8.39
C TYR A 41 -10.86 5.21 -7.59
N TYR A 42 -9.94 6.16 -7.73
CA TYR A 42 -8.72 6.19 -6.95
C TYR A 42 -7.94 4.86 -7.02
N GLU A 43 -7.45 4.49 -8.19
CA GLU A 43 -6.57 3.32 -8.33
C GLU A 43 -5.23 3.56 -7.61
N ALA A 44 -4.69 2.51 -6.98
CA ALA A 44 -3.35 2.58 -6.41
C ALA A 44 -2.31 2.80 -7.52
N LEU A 45 -1.28 3.62 -7.23
CA LEU A 45 -0.15 3.80 -8.16
C LEU A 45 0.53 2.46 -8.46
N LYS A 46 1.03 2.29 -9.69
CA LYS A 46 1.75 1.06 -10.07
C LYS A 46 3.02 0.82 -9.24
N ALA A 47 3.64 1.89 -8.74
CA ALA A 47 4.80 1.82 -7.86
C ALA A 47 4.44 1.63 -6.37
N ASP A 48 3.17 1.76 -5.97
CA ASP A 48 2.77 1.62 -4.56
C ASP A 48 3.03 0.19 -4.03
N PRO A 49 3.99 -0.01 -3.10
CA PRO A 49 4.32 -1.33 -2.58
C PRO A 49 3.21 -1.93 -1.70
N ARG A 50 2.24 -1.12 -1.28
CA ARG A 50 1.12 -1.54 -0.42
C ARG A 50 -0.19 -1.74 -1.18
N ALA A 51 -0.17 -1.62 -2.51
CA ALA A 51 -1.38 -1.77 -3.30
C ALA A 51 -1.98 -3.18 -3.16
N ALA A 52 -3.28 -3.25 -2.84
CA ALA A 52 -4.03 -4.50 -2.78
C ALA A 52 -4.35 -4.98 -4.20
N ARG A 53 -3.41 -5.67 -4.82
CA ARG A 53 -3.53 -6.22 -6.19
C ARG A 53 -2.79 -7.54 -6.29
N MET A 54 -3.13 -8.37 -7.27
CA MET A 54 -2.37 -9.57 -7.56
C MET A 54 -1.11 -9.22 -8.36
N THR A 55 0.06 -9.43 -7.76
CA THR A 55 1.35 -9.09 -8.34
C THR A 55 2.36 -10.19 -8.07
N LEU A 56 3.14 -10.54 -9.08
CA LEU A 56 4.31 -11.41 -8.98
C LEU A 56 5.53 -10.61 -9.44
N ILE A 57 6.59 -10.56 -8.64
CA ILE A 57 7.87 -9.96 -9.04
C ILE A 57 8.93 -11.06 -8.98
N VAL A 58 9.39 -11.49 -10.17
CA VAL A 58 10.36 -12.56 -10.37
C VAL A 58 10.96 -12.46 -11.79
N PRO A 59 12.27 -12.66 -12.00
CA PRO A 59 13.29 -12.76 -10.97
C PRO A 59 13.51 -11.42 -10.28
N ALA A 60 13.89 -11.46 -9.01
CA ALA A 60 14.18 -10.27 -8.25
C ALA A 60 15.47 -10.43 -7.43
N TRP A 61 16.15 -9.32 -7.24
CA TRP A 61 17.32 -9.22 -6.38
C TRP A 61 17.05 -8.24 -5.26
N SER A 62 17.53 -8.56 -4.09
CA SER A 62 17.41 -7.68 -2.92
C SER A 62 18.71 -7.61 -2.14
N LYS A 63 18.81 -6.60 -1.28
CA LYS A 63 19.77 -6.61 -0.18
C LYS A 63 19.51 -7.83 0.71
N GLU A 64 20.58 -8.34 1.34
CA GLU A 64 20.47 -9.39 2.36
C GLU A 64 19.44 -9.01 3.43
N PHE A 65 18.72 -10.00 3.90
CA PHE A 65 17.82 -9.82 5.05
C PHE A 65 18.61 -9.85 6.36
N PRO A 66 18.11 -9.17 7.42
CA PRO A 66 18.66 -9.33 8.74
C PRO A 66 18.71 -10.82 9.09
N HIS A 67 19.86 -11.28 9.59
CA HIS A 67 20.05 -12.68 10.01
C HIS A 67 20.04 -13.76 8.89
N SER A 68 20.10 -13.40 7.61
CA SER A 68 20.28 -14.36 6.51
C SER A 68 21.44 -15.33 6.78
N PHE A 69 21.28 -16.58 6.38
CA PHE A 69 22.33 -17.61 6.60
C PHE A 69 23.63 -17.23 5.87
N GLU A 70 23.55 -16.83 4.62
CA GLU A 70 24.69 -16.39 3.83
C GLU A 70 24.67 -14.86 3.67
N PRO A 71 25.80 -14.19 3.78
CA PRO A 71 25.91 -12.77 3.51
C PRO A 71 25.74 -12.46 2.02
N GLY A 72 25.35 -11.21 1.73
CA GLY A 72 25.27 -10.67 0.39
C GLY A 72 23.87 -10.68 -0.22
N ASN A 73 23.79 -10.17 -1.44
CA ASN A 73 22.52 -9.99 -2.14
C ASN A 73 21.77 -11.29 -2.32
N ARG A 74 20.45 -11.20 -2.20
CA ARG A 74 19.53 -12.35 -2.27
C ARG A 74 18.85 -12.41 -3.64
N PHE A 75 18.50 -13.61 -4.05
CA PHE A 75 17.60 -13.85 -5.19
C PHE A 75 16.24 -14.26 -4.64
N VAL A 76 15.23 -13.44 -4.89
CA VAL A 76 13.95 -13.54 -4.20
C VAL A 76 12.77 -13.54 -5.17
N TRP A 77 11.66 -14.08 -4.72
CA TRP A 77 10.34 -13.88 -5.31
C TRP A 77 9.48 -13.08 -4.34
N GLN A 78 8.75 -12.13 -4.88
CA GLN A 78 7.73 -11.41 -4.14
C GLN A 78 6.38 -11.70 -4.78
N ILE A 79 5.46 -12.20 -3.98
CA ILE A 79 4.10 -12.49 -4.39
C ILE A 79 3.18 -11.60 -3.57
N THR A 80 2.26 -10.91 -4.23
CA THR A 80 1.16 -10.21 -3.59
C THR A 80 -0.13 -10.78 -4.13
N VAL A 81 -1.00 -11.25 -3.26
CA VAL A 81 -2.38 -11.59 -3.59
C VAL A 81 -3.27 -10.60 -2.88
N GLY A 82 -3.96 -9.75 -3.61
CA GLY A 82 -4.78 -8.71 -3.00
C GLY A 82 -5.84 -8.17 -3.93
N ARG A 83 -6.89 -7.67 -3.32
CA ARG A 83 -7.99 -6.99 -4.00
C ARG A 83 -8.67 -5.99 -3.07
N GLU A 84 -9.21 -4.95 -3.66
CA GLU A 84 -10.17 -4.06 -3.03
C GLU A 84 -11.57 -4.57 -3.39
N LEU A 85 -12.21 -5.27 -2.45
CA LEU A 85 -13.52 -5.90 -2.68
C LEU A 85 -14.63 -4.84 -2.59
N PRO A 86 -15.38 -4.58 -3.66
CA PRO A 86 -16.46 -3.61 -3.63
C PRO A 86 -17.62 -4.13 -2.77
N ILE A 87 -18.12 -3.27 -1.88
CA ILE A 87 -19.31 -3.53 -1.04
C ILE A 87 -20.51 -2.80 -1.61
N LEU A 88 -20.32 -1.52 -1.91
CA LEU A 88 -21.37 -0.65 -2.42
C LEU A 88 -20.71 0.51 -3.15
N GLY A 89 -21.22 0.84 -4.32
CA GLY A 89 -20.81 1.98 -5.11
C GLY A 89 -22.00 2.80 -5.57
N PHE A 90 -21.77 4.08 -5.72
CA PHE A 90 -22.68 5.02 -6.28
C PHE A 90 -21.99 5.87 -7.32
N ARG A 91 -22.59 6.00 -8.48
CA ARG A 91 -22.08 6.81 -9.58
C ARG A 91 -23.20 7.70 -10.13
N SER A 92 -22.91 9.01 -10.28
CA SER A 92 -23.79 9.88 -11.05
C SER A 92 -23.62 9.57 -12.53
N GLN A 93 -24.70 9.32 -13.25
CA GLN A 93 -24.65 9.27 -14.70
C GLN A 93 -24.59 10.69 -15.26
N ARG A 94 -23.71 10.88 -16.23
CA ARG A 94 -23.70 12.09 -17.04
C ARG A 94 -24.95 12.06 -17.92
N ASP A 95 -25.78 13.08 -17.76
CA ASP A 95 -26.90 13.28 -18.69
C ASP A 95 -26.33 13.81 -20.01
N ASP A 96 -26.47 13.07 -21.10
CA ASP A 96 -25.81 13.28 -22.40
C ASP A 96 -26.22 14.56 -23.13
N GLY A 97 -26.62 15.59 -22.48
CA GLY A 97 -27.13 16.78 -23.15
C GLY A 97 -26.76 18.14 -22.60
N ARG A 98 -26.13 18.25 -21.45
CA ARG A 98 -25.84 19.55 -20.84
C ARG A 98 -24.38 19.69 -20.42
N ALA A 99 -23.68 20.61 -21.08
CA ALA A 99 -22.38 21.12 -20.63
C ALA A 99 -22.53 21.64 -19.18
N GLY A 100 -21.92 20.96 -18.22
CA GLY A 100 -21.90 21.42 -16.83
C GLY A 100 -22.16 20.36 -15.75
N ASN A 101 -22.70 19.20 -16.07
CA ASN A 101 -22.86 18.13 -15.07
C ASN A 101 -21.54 17.42 -14.82
N LYS A 102 -20.97 17.63 -13.65
CA LYS A 102 -19.73 17.01 -13.22
C LYS A 102 -20.02 15.59 -12.75
N GLU A 103 -19.33 14.63 -13.36
CA GLU A 103 -19.41 13.23 -12.95
C GLU A 103 -18.76 13.06 -11.57
N TRP A 104 -19.44 12.36 -10.68
CA TRP A 104 -18.90 11.99 -9.39
C TRP A 104 -19.28 10.57 -9.00
N GLY A 105 -18.51 9.99 -8.13
CA GLY A 105 -18.80 8.67 -7.60
C GLY A 105 -18.21 8.49 -6.21
N ALA A 106 -18.83 7.62 -5.46
CA ALA A 106 -18.39 7.25 -4.13
C ALA A 106 -18.69 5.78 -3.85
N GLY A 107 -17.99 5.17 -2.92
CA GLY A 107 -18.29 3.80 -2.53
C GLY A 107 -17.52 3.33 -1.31
N LEU A 108 -17.82 2.07 -0.96
CA LEU A 108 -17.23 1.33 0.15
C LEU A 108 -16.57 0.06 -0.38
N TRP A 109 -15.36 -0.23 0.12
CA TRP A 109 -14.58 -1.41 -0.21
C TRP A 109 -13.98 -2.03 1.04
N ILE A 110 -13.65 -3.31 0.95
CA ILE A 110 -12.77 -4.01 1.88
C ILE A 110 -11.46 -4.29 1.17
N PRO A 111 -10.37 -3.57 1.47
CA PRO A 111 -9.04 -3.92 0.99
C PRO A 111 -8.57 -5.16 1.74
N VAL A 112 -8.15 -6.18 0.97
CA VAL A 112 -7.53 -7.39 1.50
C VAL A 112 -6.24 -7.62 0.72
N SER A 113 -5.15 -7.88 1.39
CA SER A 113 -3.90 -8.27 0.75
C SER A 113 -3.07 -9.22 1.59
N PHE A 114 -2.34 -10.05 0.89
CA PHE A 114 -1.39 -11.01 1.41
C PHE A 114 -0.10 -10.84 0.61
N HIS A 115 1.00 -10.54 1.28
CA HIS A 115 2.31 -10.37 0.67
C HIS A 115 3.24 -11.45 1.20
N VAL A 116 4.00 -12.07 0.31
CA VAL A 116 4.98 -13.10 0.65
C VAL A 116 6.30 -12.76 -0.04
N ILE A 117 7.40 -12.94 0.67
CA ILE A 117 8.73 -12.94 0.09
C ILE A 117 9.43 -14.26 0.41
N GLU A 118 9.98 -14.90 -0.64
CA GLU A 118 10.75 -16.15 -0.55
C GLU A 118 12.18 -15.89 -0.99
N ASP A 119 13.13 -16.50 -0.30
CA ASP A 119 14.56 -16.40 -0.58
C ASP A 119 15.08 -17.68 -1.25
N PHE A 120 15.30 -17.61 -2.56
CA PHE A 120 15.77 -18.74 -3.37
C PHE A 120 17.29 -18.94 -3.32
N LYS A 121 18.01 -18.14 -2.59
CA LYS A 121 19.45 -18.33 -2.41
C LYS A 121 19.77 -19.34 -1.32
N ASP A 122 18.89 -19.52 -0.34
CA ASP A 122 19.06 -20.54 0.69
C ASP A 122 18.52 -21.90 0.21
N GLU A 123 19.07 -23.00 0.74
CA GLU A 123 18.85 -24.37 0.25
C GLU A 123 17.40 -24.81 0.15
N SER A 124 16.54 -24.31 1.03
CA SER A 124 15.13 -24.69 1.11
C SER A 124 14.16 -23.67 0.53
N ALA A 125 14.67 -22.57 -0.02
CA ALA A 125 13.84 -21.45 -0.48
C ALA A 125 12.82 -20.98 0.57
N PRO A 126 13.28 -20.59 1.78
CA PRO A 126 12.37 -20.31 2.88
C PRO A 126 11.53 -19.07 2.62
N ILE A 127 10.29 -19.10 3.11
CA ILE A 127 9.50 -17.88 3.26
C ILE A 127 10.22 -17.01 4.29
N VAL A 128 10.58 -15.77 3.88
CA VAL A 128 11.25 -14.82 4.77
C VAL A 128 10.23 -14.07 5.59
N ASP A 129 9.20 -13.53 4.94
CA ASP A 129 8.16 -12.74 5.60
C ASP A 129 6.82 -12.88 4.90
N THR A 130 5.75 -12.70 5.67
CA THR A 130 4.38 -12.74 5.21
C THR A 130 3.58 -11.65 5.90
N ASP A 131 3.04 -10.70 5.12
CA ASP A 131 2.18 -9.63 5.62
C ASP A 131 0.73 -9.87 5.21
N TYR A 132 -0.18 -9.78 6.17
CA TYR A 132 -1.62 -9.82 5.97
C TYR A 132 -2.23 -8.46 6.26
N ARG A 133 -3.09 -7.98 5.39
CA ARG A 133 -3.77 -6.72 5.59
C ARG A 133 -5.25 -6.81 5.22
N PHE A 134 -6.10 -6.22 6.06
CA PHE A 134 -7.51 -6.02 5.77
C PHE A 134 -8.02 -4.75 6.45
N GLY A 135 -9.15 -4.22 6.00
CA GLY A 135 -9.71 -2.99 6.57
C GLY A 135 -11.01 -2.58 5.93
N PHE A 136 -11.41 -1.35 6.23
CA PHE A 136 -12.55 -0.68 5.59
C PHE A 136 -12.05 0.54 4.84
N MET A 137 -12.58 0.78 3.66
CA MET A 137 -12.13 1.86 2.80
C MET A 137 -13.32 2.55 2.14
N THR A 138 -13.25 3.86 2.07
CA THR A 138 -14.12 4.67 1.24
C THR A 138 -13.32 5.35 0.14
N LYS A 139 -13.89 5.47 -1.04
CA LYS A 139 -13.34 6.23 -2.14
C LYS A 139 -14.38 7.21 -2.65
N PHE A 140 -13.91 8.36 -3.06
CA PHE A 140 -14.69 9.40 -3.71
C PHE A 140 -13.92 9.92 -4.92
N GLN A 141 -14.60 10.15 -6.03
CA GLN A 141 -14.06 10.81 -7.21
C GLN A 141 -15.00 11.89 -7.67
N TYR A 142 -14.43 13.00 -8.12
CA TYR A 142 -15.16 14.15 -8.62
C TYR A 142 -14.49 14.70 -9.88
N GLY A 143 -15.24 14.81 -10.97
CA GLY A 143 -14.80 15.43 -12.20
C GLY A 143 -14.71 16.96 -12.04
N LEU A 144 -13.51 17.51 -12.10
CA LEU A 144 -13.29 18.95 -12.06
C LEU A 144 -13.56 19.58 -13.42
N THR A 145 -13.08 18.93 -14.47
CA THR A 145 -13.31 19.26 -15.88
C THR A 145 -13.52 17.96 -16.67
N GLU A 146 -13.72 18.04 -17.98
CA GLU A 146 -13.79 16.85 -18.85
C GLU A 146 -12.48 16.05 -18.89
N GLU A 147 -11.35 16.69 -18.55
CA GLU A 147 -10.02 16.12 -18.62
C GLU A 147 -9.35 15.98 -17.25
N SER A 148 -10.03 16.31 -16.15
CA SER A 148 -9.41 16.27 -14.84
C SER A 148 -10.35 15.84 -13.73
N TRP A 149 -9.81 15.08 -12.77
CA TRP A 149 -10.53 14.50 -11.64
C TRP A 149 -9.78 14.69 -10.33
N LEU A 150 -10.55 14.84 -9.27
CA LEU A 150 -10.08 14.77 -7.89
C LEU A 150 -10.56 13.46 -7.29
N GLY A 151 -9.63 12.67 -6.75
CA GLY A 151 -9.91 11.44 -6.02
C GLY A 151 -9.57 11.57 -4.54
N ILE A 152 -10.39 11.00 -3.68
CA ILE A 152 -10.13 10.89 -2.24
C ILE A 152 -10.30 9.43 -1.85
N ARG A 153 -9.35 8.92 -1.08
CA ARG A 153 -9.40 7.61 -0.44
C ARG A 153 -9.23 7.79 1.06
N LEU A 154 -10.07 7.13 1.83
CA LEU A 154 -9.97 7.09 3.28
C LEU A 154 -10.12 5.65 3.74
N VAL A 155 -9.15 5.18 4.51
CA VAL A 155 -9.20 3.91 5.24
C VAL A 155 -9.30 4.29 6.72
N PRO A 156 -10.51 4.37 7.29
CA PRO A 156 -10.70 4.81 8.68
C PRO A 156 -10.12 3.81 9.68
N TRP A 157 -9.98 2.56 9.27
CA TRP A 157 -9.37 1.51 10.04
C TRP A 157 -8.86 0.41 9.11
N ALA A 158 -7.64 -0.03 9.34
CA ALA A 158 -7.09 -1.24 8.79
C ALA A 158 -6.17 -1.91 9.81
N HIS A 159 -6.06 -3.22 9.68
CA HIS A 159 -5.19 -4.08 10.46
C HIS A 159 -4.15 -4.71 9.56
N GLU A 160 -2.90 -4.69 10.00
CA GLU A 160 -1.78 -5.38 9.35
C GLU A 160 -1.08 -6.26 10.38
N SER A 161 -0.94 -7.54 10.04
CA SER A 161 -0.19 -8.51 10.84
C SER A 161 0.91 -9.10 9.97
N THR A 162 2.10 -9.24 10.52
CA THR A 162 3.28 -9.69 9.78
C THR A 162 3.97 -10.83 10.53
N HIS A 163 4.42 -11.84 9.78
CA HIS A 163 4.99 -13.06 10.32
C HIS A 163 6.24 -13.47 9.55
N LEU A 164 7.33 -13.71 10.28
CA LEU A 164 8.50 -14.38 9.71
C LEU A 164 8.19 -15.86 9.45
N GLY A 165 8.69 -16.38 8.34
CA GLY A 165 8.60 -17.81 8.05
C GLY A 165 9.33 -18.65 9.10
N ASP A 166 8.73 -19.76 9.51
CA ASP A 166 9.28 -20.61 10.56
C ASP A 166 10.68 -21.14 10.23
N GLU A 167 10.90 -21.50 8.98
CA GLU A 167 12.19 -21.99 8.51
C GLU A 167 13.25 -20.88 8.53
N TYR A 168 12.89 -19.66 8.12
CA TYR A 168 13.77 -18.49 8.23
C TYR A 168 14.16 -18.23 9.69
N VAL A 169 13.20 -18.33 10.63
CA VAL A 169 13.46 -18.18 12.07
C VAL A 169 14.45 -19.24 12.56
N ILE A 170 14.27 -20.51 12.18
CA ILE A 170 15.19 -21.60 12.56
C ILE A 170 16.61 -21.31 12.03
N ILE A 171 16.72 -20.83 10.79
CA ILE A 171 18.00 -20.44 10.20
C ILE A 171 18.62 -19.25 10.95
N ALA A 172 17.82 -18.26 11.30
CA ALA A 172 18.26 -17.05 12.00
C ALA A 172 18.71 -17.32 13.45
N GLN A 173 18.11 -18.32 14.12
CA GLN A 173 18.44 -18.73 15.48
C GLN A 173 19.69 -19.63 15.57
N ARG A 174 20.24 -20.12 14.46
CA ARG A 174 21.46 -20.95 14.51
C ARG A 174 22.62 -20.16 15.14
N PRO A 175 23.31 -20.73 16.15
CA PRO A 175 24.42 -20.07 16.81
C PRO A 175 25.49 -19.66 15.81
N ARG A 176 25.92 -18.40 15.87
CA ARG A 176 27.02 -17.87 15.09
C ARG A 176 27.91 -17.03 15.96
N GLU A 177 29.20 -17.16 15.72
CA GLU A 177 30.21 -16.38 16.44
C GLU A 177 29.96 -14.87 16.20
N GLY A 178 29.80 -14.10 17.28
CA GLY A 178 29.63 -12.66 17.24
C GLY A 178 28.21 -12.13 16.91
N ARG A 179 27.19 -12.99 16.86
CA ARG A 179 25.79 -12.56 16.70
C ARG A 179 24.98 -12.82 17.96
N LEU A 180 24.14 -11.84 18.32
CA LEU A 180 23.11 -12.03 19.34
C LEU A 180 22.07 -13.04 18.84
N PRO A 181 21.44 -13.80 19.75
CA PRO A 181 20.32 -14.65 19.39
C PRO A 181 19.23 -13.83 18.68
N PHE A 182 18.69 -14.38 17.62
CA PHE A 182 17.55 -13.77 16.93
C PHE A 182 16.28 -14.07 17.75
N GLU A 183 15.59 -13.02 18.10
CA GLU A 183 14.31 -13.10 18.78
C GLU A 183 13.19 -12.82 17.80
N ARG A 184 12.24 -13.74 17.68
CA ARG A 184 11.09 -13.59 16.79
C ARG A 184 10.11 -12.60 17.40
N VAL A 185 9.78 -11.56 16.67
CA VAL A 185 8.72 -10.63 16.99
C VAL A 185 7.63 -10.78 15.93
N ASN A 186 6.37 -10.82 16.31
CA ASN A 186 5.23 -10.85 15.38
C ASN A 186 4.47 -9.51 15.49
N PRO A 187 4.90 -8.47 14.79
CA PRO A 187 4.23 -7.19 14.87
C PRO A 187 2.84 -7.25 14.25
N SER A 188 1.91 -6.64 14.94
CA SER A 188 0.55 -6.44 14.49
C SER A 188 0.17 -5.01 14.81
N PHE A 189 -0.35 -4.27 13.86
CA PHE A 189 -0.69 -2.88 14.08
C PHE A 189 -1.96 -2.47 13.32
N GLU A 190 -2.64 -1.52 13.91
CA GLU A 190 -3.79 -0.86 13.31
C GLU A 190 -3.37 0.50 12.78
N TYR A 191 -4.03 0.97 11.74
CA TYR A 191 -3.74 2.27 11.16
C TYR A 191 -4.94 2.89 10.47
N LEU A 192 -4.89 4.21 10.38
CA LEU A 192 -5.72 5.04 9.51
C LEU A 192 -4.89 5.45 8.29
N GLU A 193 -5.47 5.37 7.10
CA GLU A 193 -4.81 5.84 5.87
C GLU A 193 -5.72 6.83 5.13
N TYR A 194 -5.14 7.88 4.58
CA TYR A 194 -5.82 8.78 3.66
C TYR A 194 -4.99 8.99 2.41
N GLY A 195 -5.65 9.35 1.34
CA GLY A 195 -5.02 9.74 0.09
C GLY A 195 -5.88 10.70 -0.69
N VAL A 196 -5.24 11.64 -1.35
CA VAL A 196 -5.86 12.57 -2.31
C VAL A 196 -5.10 12.43 -3.62
N SER A 197 -5.81 12.29 -4.73
CA SER A 197 -5.25 12.25 -6.08
C SER A 197 -5.82 13.36 -6.94
N TYR A 198 -4.97 13.91 -7.79
CA TYR A 198 -5.36 14.73 -8.90
C TYR A 198 -4.93 14.03 -10.18
N GLU A 199 -5.90 13.81 -11.09
CA GLU A 199 -5.69 13.14 -12.36
C GLU A 199 -6.03 14.10 -13.49
N ARG A 200 -5.19 14.11 -14.54
CA ARG A 200 -5.42 14.95 -15.70
C ARG A 200 -5.01 14.26 -16.99
N LEU A 201 -5.89 14.34 -17.98
CA LEU A 201 -5.60 13.94 -19.36
C LEU A 201 -4.85 15.04 -20.10
N PHE A 202 -3.86 14.65 -20.88
CA PHE A 202 -3.11 15.45 -21.83
C PHE A 202 -3.12 14.72 -23.18
N GLY A 203 -4.16 14.94 -23.98
CA GLY A 203 -4.43 14.12 -25.16
C GLY A 203 -4.70 12.68 -24.76
N GLU A 204 -3.87 11.72 -25.20
CA GLU A 204 -3.98 10.30 -24.86
C GLU A 204 -3.20 9.90 -23.58
N ALA A 205 -2.45 10.82 -22.99
CA ALA A 205 -1.67 10.57 -21.80
C ALA A 205 -2.41 11.05 -20.54
N MET A 206 -2.27 10.31 -19.45
CA MET A 206 -2.80 10.68 -18.12
C MET A 206 -1.68 10.87 -17.12
N LEU A 207 -1.73 11.98 -16.40
CA LEU A 207 -0.88 12.27 -15.26
C LEU A 207 -1.71 12.14 -13.98
N THR A 208 -1.23 11.34 -13.04
CA THR A 208 -1.77 11.23 -11.69
C THR A 208 -0.76 11.78 -10.70
N LEU A 209 -1.17 12.74 -9.90
CA LEU A 209 -0.43 13.23 -8.72
C LEU A 209 -1.15 12.75 -7.47
N ARG A 210 -0.41 12.26 -6.49
CA ARG A 210 -0.97 11.74 -5.25
C ARG A 210 -0.23 12.27 -4.03
N HIS A 211 -1.00 12.59 -3.02
CA HIS A 211 -0.53 12.83 -1.66
C HIS A 211 -1.35 11.98 -0.71
N GLY A 212 -0.71 11.45 0.32
CA GLY A 212 -1.39 10.64 1.31
C GLY A 212 -0.58 10.49 2.59
N GLY A 213 -1.07 9.65 3.47
CA GLY A 213 -0.36 9.32 4.69
C GLY A 213 -1.05 8.22 5.46
N ILE A 214 -0.25 7.51 6.22
CA ILE A 214 -0.67 6.47 7.16
C ILE A 214 -0.38 6.98 8.56
N ARG A 215 -1.36 6.90 9.44
CA ARG A 215 -1.19 7.11 10.86
C ARG A 215 -1.38 5.79 11.58
N LEU A 216 -0.32 5.29 12.18
CA LEU A 216 -0.39 4.12 13.06
C LEU A 216 -1.14 4.54 14.32
N HIS A 217 -2.09 3.72 14.76
CA HIS A 217 -2.79 3.95 16.01
C HIS A 217 -1.78 3.79 17.15
N GLY A 218 -1.69 4.84 17.98
CA GLY A 218 -0.72 5.01 19.05
C GLY A 218 -0.74 3.86 20.03
N ASP A 219 -0.84 4.04 21.29
CA ASP A 219 -0.67 3.15 22.43
C ASP A 219 -1.10 1.68 22.30
N ASP A 220 -1.87 1.31 21.25
CA ASP A 220 -2.38 -0.03 20.98
C ASP A 220 -1.65 -0.77 19.85
N GLY A 221 -0.52 -0.29 19.39
CA GLY A 221 0.35 -1.03 18.46
C GLY A 221 0.96 -2.23 19.18
N TYR A 222 0.21 -3.30 19.28
CA TYR A 222 0.65 -4.53 19.95
C TYR A 222 1.70 -5.25 19.14
N TYR A 223 2.90 -5.22 19.64
CA TYR A 223 3.90 -6.21 19.31
C TYR A 223 3.78 -7.33 20.37
N SER A 224 3.03 -8.37 20.06
CA SER A 224 2.86 -9.45 21.02
C SER A 224 4.03 -10.40 20.92
N ASP A 225 4.89 -10.40 21.90
CA ASP A 225 5.82 -11.47 22.18
C ASP A 225 5.13 -12.57 23.02
N HIS A 226 4.03 -13.11 22.51
CA HIS A 226 3.31 -14.20 23.19
C HIS A 226 4.09 -15.53 23.21
N LEU A 227 5.13 -15.66 22.40
CA LEU A 227 5.92 -16.89 22.33
C LEU A 227 6.97 -16.99 23.43
N LEU A 228 7.38 -15.87 24.00
CA LEU A 228 8.45 -15.83 25.02
C LEU A 228 7.94 -15.56 26.43
N GLY A 229 6.64 -15.45 26.62
CA GLY A 229 6.03 -15.31 27.94
C GLY A 229 6.33 -13.97 28.64
N SER A 230 6.73 -12.95 27.91
CA SER A 230 6.79 -11.59 28.43
C SER A 230 5.43 -10.92 28.27
N ASP A 231 4.81 -10.53 29.38
CA ASP A 231 3.54 -9.80 29.40
C ASP A 231 3.72 -8.30 29.07
N GLU A 232 4.93 -7.84 28.76
CA GLU A 232 5.20 -6.46 28.46
C GLU A 232 5.20 -6.21 26.94
N PRO A 233 4.43 -5.23 26.44
CA PRO A 233 4.51 -4.81 25.06
C PRO A 233 5.91 -4.23 24.80
N THR A 234 6.70 -4.92 23.97
CA THR A 234 8.09 -4.58 23.69
C THR A 234 8.27 -3.27 22.91
N LEU A 235 7.20 -2.72 22.34
CA LEU A 235 7.26 -1.47 21.59
C LEU A 235 6.00 -0.63 21.78
N THR A 236 6.15 0.51 22.41
CA THR A 236 5.20 1.61 22.30
C THR A 236 5.46 2.32 20.97
N PRO A 237 4.46 2.49 20.09
CA PRO A 237 4.62 3.35 18.92
C PRO A 237 5.09 4.73 19.38
N SER A 238 6.11 5.25 18.72
CA SER A 238 6.58 6.58 19.05
C SER A 238 5.50 7.62 18.71
N GLU A 239 5.55 8.80 19.34
CA GLU A 239 4.70 9.94 18.97
C GLU A 239 4.83 10.31 17.47
N LYS A 240 5.83 9.78 16.76
CA LYS A 240 6.13 10.00 15.35
C LYS A 240 5.41 8.98 14.42
N ASN A 241 4.23 8.57 14.74
CA ASN A 241 3.48 7.49 14.06
C ASN A 241 2.86 7.86 12.69
N PHE A 242 3.07 9.05 12.17
CA PHE A 242 2.54 9.49 10.88
C PHE A 242 3.58 9.33 9.76
N GLU A 243 3.22 8.61 8.69
CA GLU A 243 4.04 8.33 7.51
C GLU A 243 3.44 8.99 6.27
N PRO A 244 3.87 10.20 5.90
CA PRO A 244 3.40 10.84 4.67
C PRO A 244 3.91 10.13 3.42
N SER A 245 3.11 10.20 2.35
CA SER A 245 3.45 9.69 1.04
C SER A 245 3.16 10.69 -0.07
N PHE A 246 3.94 10.61 -1.14
CA PHE A 246 3.77 11.36 -2.38
C PHE A 246 3.99 10.42 -3.56
N GLY A 247 3.20 10.59 -4.61
CA GLY A 247 3.36 9.77 -5.78
C GLY A 247 3.02 10.49 -7.06
N VAL A 248 3.64 10.03 -8.14
CA VAL A 248 3.41 10.51 -9.49
C VAL A 248 3.33 9.31 -10.42
N GLU A 249 2.31 9.28 -11.26
CA GLU A 249 2.20 8.29 -12.31
C GLU A 249 1.84 8.97 -13.63
N TRP A 250 2.59 8.63 -14.67
CA TRP A 250 2.29 8.99 -16.02
C TRP A 250 1.95 7.74 -16.81
N ARG A 251 0.82 7.75 -17.53
CA ARG A 251 0.37 6.71 -18.46
C ARG A 251 0.13 7.36 -19.81
N GLY A 252 0.66 6.78 -20.85
CA GLY A 252 0.47 7.29 -22.20
C GLY A 252 1.47 6.67 -23.16
N TRP A 253 1.45 7.16 -24.42
CA TRP A 253 2.22 6.61 -25.51
C TRP A 253 1.65 5.28 -25.99
N GLN A 254 0.45 5.34 -26.50
CA GLN A 254 -0.11 4.20 -27.21
C GLN A 254 0.75 3.90 -28.45
N ARG A 255 1.45 2.80 -28.40
CA ARG A 255 1.98 2.16 -29.59
C ARG A 255 1.17 0.89 -29.85
N GLY A 256 0.01 1.06 -30.49
CA GLY A 256 -1.00 0.01 -30.59
C GLY A 256 -1.84 -0.06 -29.30
N GLU A 257 -2.25 -1.23 -28.89
CA GLU A 257 -3.13 -1.47 -27.74
C GLU A 257 -2.41 -1.54 -26.38
N ARG A 258 -1.23 -0.95 -26.23
CA ARG A 258 -0.41 -1.06 -25.00
C ARG A 258 0.03 0.30 -24.50
N ASP A 259 -0.36 0.63 -23.27
CA ASP A 259 0.02 1.87 -22.61
C ASP A 259 1.33 1.71 -21.86
N LEU A 260 2.30 2.58 -22.16
CA LEU A 260 3.50 2.73 -21.35
C LEU A 260 3.14 3.50 -20.07
N PHE A 261 3.67 3.08 -18.93
CA PHE A 261 3.57 3.83 -17.70
C PHE A 261 4.93 4.00 -17.02
N VAL A 262 5.05 5.11 -16.29
CA VAL A 262 6.11 5.40 -15.33
C VAL A 262 5.44 5.83 -14.04
N SER A 263 5.71 5.12 -12.96
CA SER A 263 5.13 5.37 -11.65
C SER A 263 6.22 5.50 -10.60
N VAL A 264 6.07 6.48 -9.72
CA VAL A 264 6.97 6.73 -8.58
C VAL A 264 6.12 6.91 -7.33
N ASP A 265 6.47 6.21 -6.26
CA ASP A 265 5.90 6.40 -4.92
C ASP A 265 7.03 6.70 -3.93
N MET A 266 6.83 7.69 -3.10
CA MET A 266 7.77 8.13 -2.07
C MET A 266 7.07 8.14 -0.72
N ARG A 267 7.69 7.57 0.31
CA ARG A 267 7.15 7.50 1.67
C ARG A 267 8.20 7.86 2.69
N HIS A 268 7.84 8.66 3.66
CA HIS A 268 8.68 8.94 4.81
C HIS A 268 8.31 7.99 5.94
N LYS A 269 8.95 6.81 5.95
CA LYS A 269 8.59 5.66 6.78
C LYS A 269 9.37 5.66 8.10
N LEU A 270 8.72 5.19 9.15
CA LEU A 270 9.35 4.91 10.43
C LEU A 270 10.08 3.56 10.34
N ALA A 271 11.37 3.55 10.66
CA ALA A 271 12.13 2.34 10.88
C ALA A 271 11.95 1.91 12.34
N TYR A 272 11.28 0.78 12.54
CA TYR A 272 11.11 0.23 13.88
C TYR A 272 12.38 -0.46 14.34
N LYS A 273 12.67 -0.36 15.63
CA LYS A 273 13.68 -1.18 16.30
C LYS A 273 12.97 -2.10 17.27
N PHE A 274 12.97 -3.39 16.97
CA PHE A 274 12.36 -4.42 17.81
C PHE A 274 13.10 -4.63 19.12
N HIS A 275 14.42 -4.39 19.12
CA HIS A 275 15.27 -4.52 20.30
C HIS A 275 15.93 -3.17 20.58
N ARG A 276 15.26 -2.33 21.36
CA ARG A 276 15.80 -1.03 21.76
C ARG A 276 16.79 -1.14 22.91
N ALA A 277 17.98 -0.61 22.70
CA ALA A 277 18.78 -0.17 23.83
C ALA A 277 18.12 1.07 24.47
N PRO A 278 18.14 1.20 25.80
CA PRO A 278 17.64 2.40 26.47
C PRO A 278 18.28 3.67 25.88
N GLY A 279 17.43 4.61 25.41
CA GLY A 279 17.87 5.87 24.82
C GLY A 279 18.04 5.89 23.30
N GLU A 280 17.80 4.80 22.60
CA GLU A 280 17.75 4.81 21.13
C GLU A 280 16.41 5.35 20.63
N GLU A 281 16.46 6.36 19.77
CA GLU A 281 15.28 6.93 19.12
C GLU A 281 14.96 6.23 17.79
N GLU A 282 13.66 6.06 17.52
CA GLU A 282 13.17 5.68 16.19
C GLU A 282 13.40 6.82 15.21
N THR A 283 13.83 6.48 14.02
CA THR A 283 14.13 7.45 12.98
C THR A 283 13.29 7.22 11.74
N LYS A 284 12.88 8.30 11.10
CA LYS A 284 12.17 8.25 9.82
C LYS A 284 13.15 8.38 8.66
N HIS A 285 12.90 7.59 7.63
CA HIS A 285 13.71 7.58 6.42
C HIS A 285 12.83 7.63 5.18
N TRP A 286 13.32 8.30 4.15
CA TRP A 286 12.66 8.28 2.85
C TRP A 286 12.83 6.91 2.20
N SER A 287 11.72 6.42 1.66
CA SER A 287 11.66 5.22 0.85
C SER A 287 11.09 5.59 -0.51
N PHE A 288 11.65 5.00 -1.56
CA PHE A 288 11.30 5.28 -2.95
C PHE A 288 11.00 3.97 -3.66
N SER A 289 9.93 3.95 -4.43
CA SER A 289 9.64 2.87 -5.36
C SER A 289 9.36 3.43 -6.75
N VAL A 290 9.85 2.74 -7.77
CA VAL A 290 9.69 3.09 -9.18
C VAL A 290 9.21 1.86 -9.92
N ALA A 291 8.17 2.02 -10.74
CA ALA A 291 7.72 1.02 -11.68
C ALA A 291 7.66 1.61 -13.09
N ILE A 292 8.29 0.93 -14.05
CA ILE A 292 8.27 1.31 -15.47
C ILE A 292 7.81 0.10 -16.26
N GLY A 293 6.74 0.23 -17.01
CA GLY A 293 6.16 -0.91 -17.69
C GLY A 293 5.09 -0.59 -18.71
N ARG A 294 4.31 -1.60 -19.02
CA ARG A 294 3.18 -1.50 -19.94
C ARG A 294 1.93 -2.17 -19.40
N THR A 295 0.81 -1.55 -19.65
CA THR A 295 -0.51 -2.15 -19.49
C THR A 295 -0.86 -2.95 -20.73
N VAL A 296 -1.41 -4.13 -20.57
CA VAL A 296 -1.84 -5.04 -21.65
C VAL A 296 -3.36 -5.03 -21.69
N PRO A 297 -3.99 -4.76 -22.84
CA PRO A 297 -5.43 -4.84 -22.97
C PRO A 297 -5.94 -6.26 -22.72
N GLU A 298 -7.05 -6.40 -22.00
CA GLU A 298 -7.65 -7.67 -21.61
C GLU A 298 -7.94 -8.62 -22.78
N ARG A 299 -8.18 -8.08 -23.99
CA ARG A 299 -8.58 -8.84 -25.18
C ARG A 299 -7.47 -9.66 -25.83
N THR A 300 -6.20 -9.42 -25.46
CA THR A 300 -5.07 -9.94 -26.24
C THR A 300 -4.48 -11.25 -25.72
N SER A 301 -4.72 -11.62 -24.48
CA SER A 301 -3.90 -12.67 -23.84
C SER A 301 -4.61 -13.95 -23.44
N GLY A 302 -5.93 -13.95 -23.32
CA GLY A 302 -6.64 -15.11 -22.73
C GLY A 302 -6.18 -15.44 -21.29
N VAL A 303 -5.13 -14.76 -20.82
CA VAL A 303 -4.63 -14.78 -19.44
C VAL A 303 -4.96 -13.41 -18.86
N PRO A 304 -5.42 -13.31 -17.62
CA PRO A 304 -5.77 -12.05 -16.98
C PRO A 304 -4.53 -11.19 -16.64
N LEU A 305 -3.55 -11.14 -17.54
CA LEU A 305 -2.35 -10.31 -17.40
C LEU A 305 -2.72 -8.86 -17.67
N ARG A 306 -2.58 -8.01 -16.65
CA ARG A 306 -2.89 -6.57 -16.73
C ARG A 306 -1.67 -5.74 -17.05
N ASP A 307 -0.55 -5.95 -16.36
CA ASP A 307 0.67 -5.17 -16.55
C ASP A 307 1.92 -6.06 -16.51
N TYR A 308 3.00 -5.59 -17.14
CA TYR A 308 4.35 -6.07 -16.92
C TYR A 308 5.31 -4.90 -16.78
N PHE A 309 6.27 -4.98 -15.86
CA PHE A 309 7.10 -3.84 -15.49
C PHE A 309 8.45 -4.25 -14.88
N VAL A 310 9.38 -3.31 -14.87
CA VAL A 310 10.55 -3.32 -14.00
C VAL A 310 10.20 -2.55 -12.74
N TYR A 311 10.54 -3.10 -11.59
CA TYR A 311 10.29 -2.50 -10.29
C TYR A 311 11.59 -2.33 -9.52
N VAL A 312 11.77 -1.17 -8.91
CA VAL A 312 12.89 -0.86 -8.03
C VAL A 312 12.37 -0.21 -6.75
N TYR A 313 12.88 -0.67 -5.63
CA TYR A 313 12.60 -0.12 -4.30
C TYR A 313 13.89 0.19 -3.56
N ARG A 314 13.92 1.27 -2.79
CA ARG A 314 15.01 1.60 -1.87
C ARG A 314 14.48 2.39 -0.68
N GLY A 315 14.91 2.01 0.54
CA GLY A 315 14.54 2.72 1.77
C GLY A 315 14.36 1.79 2.96
N VAL A 316 13.44 2.12 3.84
CA VAL A 316 13.03 1.24 4.95
C VAL A 316 12.36 0.00 4.36
N ASN A 317 12.79 -1.18 4.78
CA ASN A 317 12.23 -2.43 4.28
C ASN A 317 10.69 -2.38 4.31
N PRO A 318 9.99 -2.66 3.21
CA PRO A 318 8.54 -2.56 3.15
C PRO A 318 7.82 -3.63 3.95
N PHE A 319 8.46 -4.78 4.20
CA PHE A 319 7.91 -5.92 4.93
C PHE A 319 7.91 -5.64 6.43
N GLY A 320 6.80 -5.94 7.09
CA GLY A 320 6.51 -5.48 8.42
C GLY A 320 7.57 -5.81 9.45
N GLN A 321 7.99 -7.06 9.53
CA GLN A 321 9.00 -7.52 10.49
C GLN A 321 10.43 -7.06 10.19
N LEU A 322 10.69 -6.64 8.96
CA LEU A 322 12.02 -6.24 8.52
C LEU A 322 12.20 -4.72 8.49
N ARG A 323 11.25 -3.96 9.03
CA ARG A 323 11.24 -2.48 8.99
C ARG A 323 12.37 -1.81 9.77
N GLU A 324 13.14 -2.52 10.58
CA GLU A 324 14.37 -1.99 11.19
C GLU A 324 15.49 -1.77 10.16
N GLN A 325 15.43 -2.45 9.01
CA GLN A 325 16.39 -2.30 7.93
C GLN A 325 16.11 -1.03 7.13
N LYS A 326 16.94 0.01 7.30
CA LYS A 326 16.72 1.36 6.77
C LYS A 326 17.17 1.55 5.34
N ASP A 327 18.09 0.73 4.87
CA ASP A 327 18.78 0.85 3.59
C ASP A 327 18.54 -0.37 2.69
N TYR A 328 17.37 -0.97 2.85
CA TYR A 328 16.91 -2.07 2.01
C TYR A 328 16.78 -1.61 0.55
N TRP A 329 17.14 -2.47 -0.37
CA TRP A 329 16.84 -2.30 -1.78
C TRP A 329 16.34 -3.62 -2.38
N PHE A 330 15.53 -3.48 -3.40
CA PHE A 330 14.91 -4.57 -4.13
C PHE A 330 14.71 -4.16 -5.59
N ALA A 331 15.01 -5.02 -6.53
CA ALA A 331 14.81 -4.78 -7.96
C ALA A 331 14.42 -6.07 -8.68
N GLY A 332 13.42 -6.01 -9.55
CA GLY A 332 12.96 -7.18 -10.27
C GLY A 332 12.02 -6.87 -11.43
N PHE A 333 11.60 -7.93 -12.12
CA PHE A 333 10.55 -7.87 -13.12
C PHE A 333 9.22 -8.27 -12.50
N GLY A 334 8.18 -7.51 -12.81
CA GLY A 334 6.86 -7.70 -12.22
C GLY A 334 5.76 -7.91 -13.24
N TRP A 335 4.75 -8.64 -12.82
CA TRP A 335 3.49 -8.86 -13.53
C TRP A 335 2.33 -8.58 -12.58
N THR A 336 1.31 -7.89 -13.07
CA THR A 336 0.04 -7.71 -12.38
C THR A 336 -1.04 -8.46 -13.13
N PHE A 337 -1.92 -9.11 -12.40
CA PHE A 337 -3.02 -9.88 -12.95
C PHE A 337 -4.36 -9.24 -12.59
N GLY A 338 -5.31 -9.22 -13.53
CA GLY A 338 -6.70 -8.91 -13.27
C GLY A 338 -7.40 -10.17 -12.72
N ILE A 339 -8.12 -10.04 -11.62
CA ILE A 339 -8.95 -11.10 -11.03
C ILE A 339 -10.41 -10.67 -11.16
#